data_abae33f2b89de82f676c0d8df49202a0
#
_entry.id   abae33f2b89de82f676c0d8df49202a0
#
_cell.length_a   1.000
_cell.length_b   1.000
_cell.length_c   1.000
_cell.angle_alpha   90.00
_cell.angle_beta   90.00
_cell.angle_gamma   90.00
#
_symmetry.space_group_name_H-M   'P 1'
#
loop_
_entity.id
_entity.type
_entity.pdbx_description
1 polymer ?
#
loop_
_entity_poly.entity_id
_entity_poly.type
_entity_poly.pdbx_seq_one_letter_code
_entity_poly.pdbx_strand_id
1 'polypeptide(L)'
;MVTISAGTLTLAAAPTIPGFWDARERLIKPDMSTLARLRFLTTVDFPPFNFLDWNGRLSGFNIDLARAICTELEIEDRCQIQALPWEELAGALEEEQGEAVLAGLAVTDASRRQYAFSRSYLRFPARFITRRAKPFSEPLPKRLAEKRVGVLANSAHEAMLRDLFPEVRVVTYTRSEWLLDDLKEDKLDAVFGDGMRLGFWLADEQSLNCCIFAGGPYLAPEYLGQGLAIAVSRDNPELAEALDYALQQIDSKGVFAELYLRYFPISFY
;
A
#
# COMPACT_ATOMS: atom_id res chain seq x y z
N MET A 1 27.19 14.89 46.03
CA MET A 1 26.83 13.63 45.39
C MET A 1 25.73 13.90 44.41
N VAL A 2 26.03 13.93 43.10
CA VAL A 2 25.05 14.17 42.05
C VAL A 2 24.63 12.81 41.52
N THR A 3 23.39 12.43 41.75
CA THR A 3 22.80 11.19 41.18
C THR A 3 22.36 11.46 39.74
N ILE A 4 23.09 10.89 38.79
CA ILE A 4 22.69 10.89 37.38
C ILE A 4 21.62 9.80 37.20
N SER A 5 20.39 10.21 36.97
CA SER A 5 19.28 9.30 36.58
C SER A 5 19.44 8.89 35.14
N ALA A 6 19.75 7.62 34.89
CA ALA A 6 19.79 7.07 33.54
C ALA A 6 18.36 6.89 33.04
N GLY A 7 17.90 7.78 32.15
CA GLY A 7 16.65 7.61 31.43
C GLY A 7 16.78 6.43 30.45
N THR A 8 15.96 5.40 30.63
CA THR A 8 15.80 4.31 29.66
C THR A 8 15.16 4.86 28.39
N LEU A 9 15.93 4.95 27.31
CA LEU A 9 15.40 5.16 25.96
C LEU A 9 14.59 3.91 25.58
N THR A 10 13.26 4.02 25.62
CA THR A 10 12.39 3.04 24.99
C THR A 10 12.56 3.18 23.47
N LEU A 11 13.29 2.25 22.88
CA LEU A 11 13.28 2.08 21.42
C LEU A 11 11.83 1.82 21.00
N ALA A 12 11.26 2.73 20.20
CA ALA A 12 9.98 2.47 19.54
C ALA A 12 10.11 1.17 18.73
N ALA A 13 9.18 0.24 18.94
CA ALA A 13 9.15 -1.00 18.15
C ALA A 13 9.07 -0.62 16.67
N ALA A 14 9.89 -1.25 15.82
CA ALA A 14 9.82 -1.05 14.38
C ALA A 14 8.39 -1.38 13.89
N PRO A 15 7.82 -0.59 12.96
CA PRO A 15 6.49 -0.86 12.45
C PRO A 15 6.47 -2.24 11.81
N THR A 16 5.52 -3.08 12.23
CA THR A 16 5.33 -4.39 11.64
C THR A 16 4.55 -4.21 10.35
N ILE A 17 5.21 -4.37 9.21
CA ILE A 17 4.55 -4.41 7.91
C ILE A 17 4.11 -5.85 7.69
N PRO A 18 2.81 -6.13 7.46
CA PRO A 18 2.34 -7.49 7.24
C PRO A 18 2.98 -8.07 5.98
N GLY A 19 3.76 -9.14 6.13
CA GLY A 19 4.12 -9.99 5.00
C GLY A 19 2.87 -10.72 4.52
N PHE A 20 2.50 -10.59 3.25
CA PHE A 20 1.37 -11.32 2.65
C PHE A 20 1.77 -12.71 2.17
N TRP A 21 2.89 -13.21 2.68
CA TRP A 21 3.51 -14.49 2.34
C TRP A 21 3.32 -15.50 3.47
N ASP A 22 3.12 -16.77 3.13
CA ASP A 22 3.25 -17.83 4.12
C ASP A 22 4.76 -17.98 4.47
N ALA A 23 5.11 -17.71 5.71
CA ALA A 23 6.50 -17.83 6.19
C ALA A 23 7.08 -19.24 6.07
N ARG A 24 6.23 -20.26 5.88
CA ARG A 24 6.63 -21.68 5.69
C ARG A 24 6.81 -22.03 4.23
N GLU A 25 6.27 -21.27 3.31
CA GLU A 25 6.37 -21.51 1.88
C GLU A 25 7.82 -21.26 1.42
N ARG A 26 8.34 -22.17 0.62
CA ARG A 26 9.65 -22.08 0.00
C ARG A 26 9.48 -22.06 -1.51
N LEU A 27 9.62 -20.88 -2.09
CA LEU A 27 9.65 -20.75 -3.54
C LEU A 27 11.05 -21.15 -4.05
N ILE A 28 11.08 -21.84 -5.17
CA ILE A 28 12.32 -22.27 -5.82
C ILE A 28 12.86 -21.09 -6.63
N LYS A 29 14.18 -20.84 -6.57
CA LYS A 29 14.82 -19.83 -7.39
C LYS A 29 14.59 -20.15 -8.87
N PRO A 30 13.99 -19.25 -9.65
CA PRO A 30 13.72 -19.49 -11.08
C PRO A 30 15.02 -19.49 -11.88
N ASP A 31 15.04 -20.24 -12.97
CA ASP A 31 16.11 -20.15 -13.97
C ASP A 31 15.82 -18.99 -14.93
N MET A 32 16.57 -17.90 -14.77
CA MET A 32 16.43 -16.70 -15.62
C MET A 32 17.35 -16.71 -16.83
N SER A 33 18.03 -17.83 -17.13
CA SER A 33 19.00 -17.90 -18.25
C SER A 33 18.36 -17.70 -19.62
N THR A 34 17.11 -18.10 -19.79
CA THR A 34 16.34 -17.98 -21.04
C THR A 34 15.69 -16.61 -21.21
N LEU A 35 15.58 -15.81 -20.15
CA LEU A 35 15.00 -14.48 -20.21
C LEU A 35 15.99 -13.50 -20.87
N ALA A 36 15.70 -13.06 -22.08
CA ALA A 36 16.55 -12.12 -22.80
C ALA A 36 16.60 -10.74 -22.12
N ARG A 37 15.47 -10.29 -21.59
CA ARG A 37 15.34 -9.02 -20.86
C ARG A 37 14.10 -9.06 -19.97
N LEU A 38 14.06 -8.19 -18.94
CA LEU A 38 12.87 -7.86 -18.15
C LEU A 38 12.66 -6.35 -18.20
N ARG A 39 11.62 -5.89 -18.88
CA ARG A 39 11.23 -4.51 -18.93
C ARG A 39 9.93 -4.32 -18.18
N PHE A 40 9.99 -3.55 -17.10
CA PHE A 40 8.80 -3.11 -16.37
C PHE A 40 8.19 -1.89 -17.05
N LEU A 41 6.92 -2.00 -17.42
CA LEU A 41 6.10 -0.90 -17.89
C LEU A 41 5.41 -0.23 -16.70
N THR A 42 5.45 1.09 -16.64
CA THR A 42 4.87 1.87 -15.54
C THR A 42 4.33 3.20 -16.05
N THR A 43 3.79 4.05 -15.16
CA THR A 43 3.35 5.42 -15.48
C THR A 43 4.20 6.46 -14.71
N VAL A 44 3.87 7.75 -14.82
CA VAL A 44 4.55 8.84 -14.10
C VAL A 44 3.60 9.66 -13.22
N ASP A 45 2.37 9.21 -13.05
CA ASP A 45 1.26 9.96 -12.46
C ASP A 45 0.62 9.28 -11.24
N PHE A 46 1.34 8.36 -10.60
CA PHE A 46 0.87 7.60 -9.43
C PHE A 46 1.82 7.75 -8.21
N PRO A 47 2.02 8.96 -7.67
CA PRO A 47 2.83 9.12 -6.47
C PRO A 47 2.14 8.52 -5.24
N PRO A 48 2.91 7.94 -4.28
CA PRO A 48 4.38 7.85 -4.24
C PRO A 48 4.95 6.61 -4.95
N PHE A 49 4.14 5.90 -5.74
CA PHE A 49 4.52 4.63 -6.37
C PHE A 49 5.40 4.80 -7.60
N ASN A 50 4.98 5.65 -8.53
CA ASN A 50 5.71 5.97 -9.76
C ASN A 50 5.42 7.42 -10.17
N PHE A 51 6.46 8.22 -10.28
CA PHE A 51 6.40 9.63 -10.60
C PHE A 51 7.74 10.13 -11.13
N LEU A 52 7.77 11.34 -11.70
CA LEU A 52 9.02 12.02 -12.01
C LEU A 52 9.47 12.86 -10.81
N ASP A 53 10.73 12.67 -10.38
CA ASP A 53 11.33 13.52 -9.37
C ASP A 53 11.56 14.95 -9.89
N TRP A 54 12.03 15.85 -9.03
CA TRP A 54 12.30 17.24 -9.39
C TRP A 54 13.38 17.41 -10.47
N ASN A 55 14.19 16.38 -10.74
CA ASN A 55 15.14 16.33 -11.85
C ASN A 55 14.55 15.70 -13.13
N GLY A 56 13.28 15.34 -13.14
CA GLY A 56 12.62 14.62 -14.23
C GLY A 56 13.02 13.14 -14.35
N ARG A 57 13.59 12.54 -13.30
CA ARG A 57 13.94 11.11 -13.29
C ARG A 57 12.80 10.29 -12.73
N LEU A 58 12.58 9.12 -13.35
CA LEU A 58 11.59 8.17 -12.88
C LEU A 58 11.96 7.65 -11.48
N SER A 59 11.04 7.81 -10.54
CA SER A 59 11.22 7.59 -9.12
C SER A 59 9.94 7.04 -8.49
N GLY A 60 10.02 6.48 -7.28
CA GLY A 60 8.88 5.99 -6.53
C GLY A 60 9.06 4.59 -5.99
N PHE A 61 8.13 4.17 -5.13
CA PHE A 61 8.15 2.87 -4.48
C PHE A 61 8.21 1.72 -5.49
N ASN A 62 7.38 1.75 -6.53
CA ASN A 62 7.37 0.71 -7.57
C ASN A 62 8.69 0.68 -8.37
N ILE A 63 9.31 1.84 -8.57
CA ILE A 63 10.57 1.94 -9.31
C ILE A 63 11.71 1.29 -8.53
N ASP A 64 11.79 1.56 -7.23
CA ASP A 64 12.78 0.95 -6.37
C ASP A 64 12.50 -0.53 -6.13
N LEU A 65 11.22 -0.94 -6.05
CA LEU A 65 10.81 -2.34 -5.99
C LEU A 65 11.21 -3.11 -7.25
N ALA A 66 10.99 -2.53 -8.45
CA ALA A 66 11.44 -3.15 -9.70
C ALA A 66 12.96 -3.38 -9.73
N ARG A 67 13.74 -2.39 -9.27
CA ARG A 67 15.21 -2.54 -9.14
C ARG A 67 15.59 -3.64 -8.17
N ALA A 68 14.92 -3.71 -7.00
CA ALA A 68 15.16 -4.75 -6.02
C ALA A 68 14.81 -6.15 -6.57
N ILE A 69 13.73 -6.29 -7.35
CA ILE A 69 13.38 -7.53 -8.05
C ILE A 69 14.49 -7.94 -9.01
N CYS A 70 15.02 -7.02 -9.80
CA CYS A 70 16.09 -7.31 -10.75
C CYS A 70 17.36 -7.79 -10.05
N THR A 71 17.70 -7.21 -8.91
CA THR A 71 18.82 -7.62 -8.07
C THR A 71 18.61 -9.03 -7.51
N GLU A 72 17.41 -9.34 -7.00
CA GLU A 72 17.10 -10.68 -6.48
C GLU A 72 17.12 -11.78 -7.55
N LEU A 73 16.74 -11.44 -8.78
CA LEU A 73 16.78 -12.34 -9.92
C LEU A 73 18.15 -12.39 -10.60
N GLU A 74 19.12 -11.55 -10.17
CA GLU A 74 20.48 -11.45 -10.73
C GLU A 74 20.47 -11.13 -12.24
N ILE A 75 19.61 -10.14 -12.64
CA ILE A 75 19.40 -9.74 -14.04
C ILE A 75 19.51 -8.22 -14.25
N GLU A 76 20.24 -7.50 -13.39
CA GLU A 76 20.32 -6.03 -13.45
C GLU A 76 20.77 -5.52 -14.81
N ASP A 77 21.65 -6.23 -15.49
CA ASP A 77 22.16 -5.94 -16.85
C ASP A 77 21.10 -6.07 -17.94
N ARG A 78 20.04 -6.83 -17.70
CA ARG A 78 18.90 -7.09 -18.61
C ARG A 78 17.60 -6.46 -18.14
N CYS A 79 17.64 -5.70 -17.07
CA CYS A 79 16.48 -5.08 -16.44
C CYS A 79 16.30 -3.62 -16.88
N GLN A 80 15.09 -3.28 -17.27
CA GLN A 80 14.74 -1.93 -17.71
C GLN A 80 13.40 -1.50 -17.10
N ILE A 81 13.21 -0.19 -16.93
CA ILE A 81 11.93 0.38 -16.49
C ILE A 81 11.56 1.47 -17.50
N GLN A 82 10.39 1.36 -18.09
CA GLN A 82 9.88 2.27 -19.10
C GLN A 82 8.53 2.84 -18.66
N ALA A 83 8.42 4.17 -18.67
CA ALA A 83 7.15 4.83 -18.41
C ALA A 83 6.40 5.05 -19.71
N LEU A 84 5.10 4.78 -19.69
CA LEU A 84 4.15 4.98 -20.77
C LEU A 84 2.87 5.64 -20.22
N PRO A 85 2.04 6.29 -21.05
CA PRO A 85 0.67 6.63 -20.68
C PRO A 85 -0.13 5.39 -20.23
N TRP A 86 -1.04 5.58 -19.29
CA TRP A 86 -1.83 4.46 -18.73
C TRP A 86 -2.57 3.64 -19.81
N GLU A 87 -3.15 4.31 -20.77
CA GLU A 87 -3.90 3.74 -21.89
C GLU A 87 -3.07 2.88 -22.84
N GLU A 88 -1.74 3.07 -22.85
CA GLU A 88 -0.83 2.33 -23.72
C GLU A 88 -0.27 1.06 -23.04
N LEU A 89 -0.35 0.93 -21.72
CA LEU A 89 0.27 -0.16 -20.97
C LEU A 89 -0.21 -1.54 -21.43
N ALA A 90 -1.51 -1.70 -21.64
CA ALA A 90 -2.11 -2.96 -22.06
C ALA A 90 -1.60 -3.40 -23.44
N GLY A 91 -1.70 -2.51 -24.42
CA GLY A 91 -1.21 -2.77 -25.78
C GLY A 91 0.29 -3.04 -25.82
N ALA A 92 1.08 -2.28 -25.05
CA ALA A 92 2.53 -2.45 -24.98
C ALA A 92 2.93 -3.83 -24.38
N LEU A 93 2.15 -4.36 -23.43
CA LEU A 93 2.37 -5.70 -22.90
C LEU A 93 1.99 -6.78 -23.92
N GLU A 94 0.85 -6.61 -24.63
CA GLU A 94 0.40 -7.53 -25.68
C GLU A 94 1.34 -7.57 -26.90
N GLU A 95 1.96 -6.42 -27.24
CA GLU A 95 2.93 -6.29 -28.33
C GLU A 95 4.37 -6.63 -27.91
N GLU A 96 4.57 -7.19 -26.71
CA GLU A 96 5.88 -7.57 -26.16
C GLU A 96 6.88 -6.38 -26.10
N GLN A 97 6.34 -5.15 -25.99
CA GLN A 97 7.18 -3.96 -25.75
C GLN A 97 7.74 -3.93 -24.32
N GLY A 98 7.12 -4.68 -23.41
CA GLY A 98 7.60 -4.96 -22.06
C GLY A 98 7.10 -6.32 -21.58
N GLU A 99 7.71 -6.84 -20.54
CA GLU A 99 7.44 -8.18 -20.01
C GLU A 99 6.53 -8.14 -18.77
N ALA A 100 6.46 -6.99 -18.07
CA ALA A 100 5.67 -6.83 -16.85
C ALA A 100 5.12 -5.42 -16.70
N VAL A 101 3.91 -5.27 -16.14
CA VAL A 101 3.31 -3.98 -15.79
C VAL A 101 3.32 -3.79 -14.27
N LEU A 102 3.96 -2.73 -13.81
CA LEU A 102 4.08 -2.33 -12.41
C LEU A 102 3.57 -0.88 -12.25
N ALA A 103 2.25 -0.69 -12.31
CA ALA A 103 1.59 0.61 -12.36
C ALA A 103 0.28 0.69 -11.54
N GLY A 104 -0.01 -0.32 -10.73
CA GLY A 104 -1.25 -0.35 -9.94
C GLY A 104 -2.46 -0.91 -10.69
N LEU A 105 -2.23 -1.78 -11.68
CA LEU A 105 -3.32 -2.46 -12.38
C LEU A 105 -4.16 -3.29 -11.40
N ALA A 106 -5.47 -3.07 -11.41
CA ALA A 106 -6.39 -3.73 -10.50
C ALA A 106 -6.52 -5.23 -10.83
N VAL A 107 -6.41 -6.06 -9.81
CA VAL A 107 -6.60 -7.51 -9.91
C VAL A 107 -8.10 -7.82 -9.81
N THR A 108 -8.74 -8.05 -10.92
CA THR A 108 -10.16 -8.35 -11.07
C THR A 108 -10.37 -9.62 -11.91
N ASP A 109 -11.57 -10.17 -11.92
CA ASP A 109 -11.90 -11.29 -12.81
C ASP A 109 -11.74 -10.94 -14.28
N ALA A 110 -11.96 -9.68 -14.66
CA ALA A 110 -11.76 -9.21 -16.02
C ALA A 110 -10.27 -9.15 -16.38
N SER A 111 -9.43 -8.53 -15.53
CA SER A 111 -7.99 -8.43 -15.78
C SER A 111 -7.28 -9.79 -15.71
N ARG A 112 -7.73 -10.71 -14.87
CA ARG A 112 -7.22 -12.09 -14.82
C ARG A 112 -7.51 -12.92 -16.08
N ARG A 113 -8.45 -12.50 -16.91
CA ARG A 113 -8.65 -13.13 -18.23
C ARG A 113 -7.62 -12.70 -19.28
N GLN A 114 -7.01 -11.54 -19.08
CA GLN A 114 -6.02 -10.95 -20.01
C GLN A 114 -4.59 -11.17 -19.52
N TYR A 115 -4.35 -11.14 -18.21
CA TYR A 115 -3.02 -11.15 -17.61
C TYR A 115 -2.88 -12.29 -16.58
N ALA A 116 -1.65 -12.75 -16.38
CA ALA A 116 -1.23 -13.41 -15.16
C ALA A 116 -0.71 -12.34 -14.19
N PHE A 117 -0.81 -12.61 -12.89
CA PHE A 117 -0.40 -11.67 -11.85
C PHE A 117 0.53 -12.35 -10.86
N SER A 118 1.52 -11.61 -10.37
CA SER A 118 2.20 -11.97 -9.15
C SER A 118 1.21 -11.98 -7.98
N ARG A 119 1.61 -12.47 -6.82
CA ARG A 119 0.93 -12.21 -5.56
C ARG A 119 0.94 -10.72 -5.24
N SER A 120 -0.04 -10.29 -4.45
CA SER A 120 -0.08 -8.90 -4.01
C SER A 120 1.11 -8.58 -3.13
N TYR A 121 1.88 -7.56 -3.49
CA TYR A 121 3.00 -7.07 -2.70
C TYR A 121 2.62 -5.96 -1.71
N LEU A 122 1.50 -5.27 -1.94
CA LEU A 122 0.98 -4.23 -1.04
C LEU A 122 -0.55 -4.25 -1.05
N ARG A 123 -1.15 -4.14 0.14
CA ARG A 123 -2.61 -4.00 0.30
C ARG A 123 -2.91 -2.71 1.03
N PHE A 124 -4.03 -2.09 0.73
CA PHE A 124 -4.46 -0.86 1.37
C PHE A 124 -5.53 -1.19 2.41
N PRO A 125 -5.19 -1.15 3.71
CA PRO A 125 -6.18 -1.36 4.76
C PRO A 125 -7.07 -0.14 4.94
N ALA A 126 -8.29 -0.36 5.38
CA ALA A 126 -9.06 0.70 5.99
C ALA A 126 -8.59 0.92 7.44
N ARG A 127 -8.58 2.17 7.89
CA ARG A 127 -8.19 2.58 9.24
C ARG A 127 -9.20 3.58 9.81
N PHE A 128 -9.33 3.56 11.13
CA PHE A 128 -9.90 4.70 11.83
C PHE A 128 -8.80 5.69 12.22
N ILE A 129 -9.13 6.98 12.21
CA ILE A 129 -8.38 8.01 12.91
C ILE A 129 -9.27 8.70 13.91
N THR A 130 -8.68 9.12 15.03
CA THR A 130 -9.35 9.86 16.11
C THR A 130 -8.47 10.98 16.60
N ARG A 131 -9.04 11.93 17.33
CA ARG A 131 -8.24 12.98 17.94
C ARG A 131 -7.33 12.41 19.02
N ARG A 132 -6.09 12.87 19.02
CA ARG A 132 -5.07 12.49 20.03
C ARG A 132 -5.51 12.78 21.46
N ALA A 133 -6.32 13.84 21.65
CA ALA A 133 -6.86 14.21 22.94
C ALA A 133 -7.99 13.28 23.44
N LYS A 134 -8.59 12.49 22.55
CA LYS A 134 -9.69 11.55 22.86
C LYS A 134 -9.47 10.19 22.20
N PRO A 135 -8.39 9.47 22.54
CA PRO A 135 -8.06 8.18 21.93
C PRO A 135 -9.10 7.13 22.34
N PHE A 136 -9.39 6.21 21.43
CA PHE A 136 -10.18 5.03 21.77
C PHE A 136 -9.27 3.90 22.28
N SER A 137 -9.75 3.17 23.29
CA SER A 137 -9.11 1.94 23.76
C SER A 137 -9.68 0.73 23.04
N GLU A 138 -8.93 -0.36 23.01
CA GLU A 138 -9.41 -1.64 22.52
C GLU A 138 -10.41 -2.31 23.49
N PRO A 139 -11.33 -3.12 23.02
CA PRO A 139 -11.64 -3.41 21.61
C PRO A 139 -12.43 -2.28 20.95
N LEU A 140 -11.92 -1.79 19.83
CA LEU A 140 -12.41 -0.59 19.14
C LEU A 140 -13.90 -0.67 18.74
N PRO A 141 -14.45 -1.78 18.17
CA PRO A 141 -15.84 -1.82 17.74
C PRO A 141 -16.83 -1.45 18.87
N LYS A 142 -16.60 -1.96 20.09
CA LYS A 142 -17.43 -1.63 21.26
C LYS A 142 -17.32 -0.16 21.70
N ARG A 143 -16.18 0.47 21.44
CA ARG A 143 -15.93 1.86 21.81
C ARG A 143 -16.51 2.85 20.79
N LEU A 144 -16.69 2.38 19.55
CA LEU A 144 -17.30 3.18 18.48
C LEU A 144 -18.82 3.12 18.47
N ALA A 145 -19.46 2.21 19.25
CA ALA A 145 -20.92 2.15 19.34
C ALA A 145 -21.50 3.53 19.67
N GLU A 146 -22.51 3.95 18.91
CA GLU A 146 -23.18 5.26 19.01
C GLU A 146 -22.29 6.48 18.72
N LYS A 147 -21.02 6.30 18.32
CA LYS A 147 -20.11 7.40 17.96
C LYS A 147 -20.37 7.91 16.55
N ARG A 148 -20.14 9.20 16.34
CA ARG A 148 -20.21 9.83 15.02
C ARG A 148 -18.93 9.50 14.25
N VAL A 149 -19.05 8.61 13.28
CA VAL A 149 -17.93 8.21 12.42
C VAL A 149 -18.12 8.77 11.03
N GLY A 150 -17.22 9.65 10.64
CA GLY A 150 -17.20 10.25 9.31
C GLY A 150 -16.59 9.31 8.27
N VAL A 151 -17.14 9.33 7.06
CA VAL A 151 -16.65 8.55 5.91
C VAL A 151 -16.98 9.27 4.61
N LEU A 152 -16.20 9.04 3.54
CA LEU A 152 -16.53 9.54 2.22
C LEU A 152 -17.73 8.80 1.63
N ALA A 153 -18.71 9.56 1.16
CA ALA A 153 -19.93 9.06 0.55
C ALA A 153 -19.64 8.26 -0.75
N ASN A 154 -20.44 7.24 -1.00
CA ASN A 154 -20.37 6.37 -2.19
C ASN A 154 -19.01 5.70 -2.37
N SER A 155 -18.28 5.46 -1.29
CA SER A 155 -16.99 4.77 -1.29
C SER A 155 -17.12 3.33 -0.79
N ALA A 156 -16.14 2.50 -1.16
CA ALA A 156 -16.02 1.15 -0.61
C ALA A 156 -15.88 1.17 0.93
N HIS A 157 -15.25 2.21 1.48
CA HIS A 157 -15.11 2.41 2.92
C HIS A 157 -16.46 2.69 3.59
N GLU A 158 -17.38 3.42 2.94
CA GLU A 158 -18.73 3.61 3.47
C GLU A 158 -19.49 2.28 3.54
N ALA A 159 -19.45 1.48 2.47
CA ALA A 159 -20.09 0.17 2.45
C ALA A 159 -19.52 -0.72 3.56
N MET A 160 -18.20 -0.81 3.64
CA MET A 160 -17.50 -1.57 4.68
C MET A 160 -17.83 -1.09 6.10
N LEU A 161 -17.91 0.22 6.34
CA LEU A 161 -18.24 0.78 7.65
C LEU A 161 -19.66 0.39 8.08
N ARG A 162 -20.62 0.47 7.17
CA ARG A 162 -22.02 0.12 7.46
C ARG A 162 -22.21 -1.37 7.74
N ASP A 163 -21.49 -2.22 7.00
CA ASP A 163 -21.65 -3.67 7.12
C ASP A 163 -20.89 -4.23 8.33
N LEU A 164 -19.68 -3.78 8.58
CA LEU A 164 -18.82 -4.35 9.63
C LEU A 164 -18.92 -3.63 10.98
N PHE A 165 -19.44 -2.39 11.00
CA PHE A 165 -19.59 -1.57 12.20
C PHE A 165 -21.01 -0.99 12.31
N PRO A 166 -22.05 -1.83 12.37
CA PRO A 166 -23.46 -1.39 12.26
C PRO A 166 -23.91 -0.51 13.44
N GLU A 167 -23.22 -0.53 14.56
CA GLU A 167 -23.56 0.24 15.76
C GLU A 167 -23.06 1.69 15.72
N VAL A 168 -22.27 2.09 14.71
CA VAL A 168 -21.77 3.47 14.62
C VAL A 168 -22.83 4.41 14.01
N ARG A 169 -22.77 5.69 14.35
CA ARG A 169 -23.54 6.74 13.68
C ARG A 169 -22.74 7.25 12.49
N VAL A 170 -23.02 6.70 11.30
CA VAL A 170 -22.32 7.07 10.07
C VAL A 170 -22.69 8.47 9.64
N VAL A 171 -21.68 9.33 9.42
CA VAL A 171 -21.80 10.67 8.86
C VAL A 171 -21.06 10.71 7.54
N THR A 172 -21.75 10.95 6.43
CA THR A 172 -21.17 10.91 5.09
C THR A 172 -20.76 12.31 4.61
N TYR A 173 -19.62 12.36 3.90
CA TYR A 173 -19.06 13.58 3.32
C TYR A 173 -18.77 13.39 1.84
N THR A 174 -18.94 14.43 1.05
CA THR A 174 -18.61 14.43 -0.39
C THR A 174 -17.15 14.86 -0.64
N ARG A 175 -16.48 15.46 0.35
CA ARG A 175 -15.10 15.96 0.26
C ARG A 175 -14.28 15.56 1.49
N SER A 176 -13.04 15.11 1.24
CA SER A 176 -12.11 14.71 2.30
C SER A 176 -11.76 15.87 3.24
N GLU A 177 -11.61 17.08 2.69
CA GLU A 177 -11.23 18.26 3.46
C GLU A 177 -12.26 18.55 4.56
N TRP A 178 -13.54 18.54 4.23
CA TRP A 178 -14.62 18.78 5.19
C TRP A 178 -14.71 17.69 6.25
N LEU A 179 -14.52 16.44 5.82
CA LEU A 179 -14.48 15.28 6.71
C LEU A 179 -13.38 15.42 7.77
N LEU A 180 -12.18 15.80 7.35
CA LEU A 180 -11.01 15.92 8.20
C LEU A 180 -11.05 17.19 9.08
N ASP A 181 -11.61 18.29 8.57
CA ASP A 181 -11.84 19.50 9.34
C ASP A 181 -12.84 19.28 10.48
N ASP A 182 -13.95 18.60 10.20
CA ASP A 182 -14.95 18.28 11.22
C ASP A 182 -14.42 17.31 12.29
N LEU A 183 -13.45 16.44 11.97
CA LEU A 183 -12.73 15.66 12.98
C LEU A 183 -11.85 16.56 13.87
N LYS A 184 -11.10 17.51 13.28
CA LYS A 184 -10.28 18.48 14.05
C LYS A 184 -11.15 19.32 14.99
N GLU A 185 -12.32 19.76 14.52
CA GLU A 185 -13.25 20.61 15.25
C GLU A 185 -14.16 19.88 16.27
N ASP A 186 -13.92 18.58 16.54
CA ASP A 186 -14.73 17.78 17.49
C ASP A 186 -16.19 17.54 17.07
N LYS A 187 -16.53 17.74 15.81
CA LYS A 187 -17.85 17.41 15.28
C LYS A 187 -18.01 15.93 14.97
N LEU A 188 -16.88 15.24 14.77
CA LEU A 188 -16.79 13.79 14.62
C LEU A 188 -15.99 13.19 15.76
N ASP A 189 -16.32 11.95 16.13
CA ASP A 189 -15.58 11.20 17.14
C ASP A 189 -14.43 10.41 16.48
N ALA A 190 -14.63 9.94 15.23
CA ALA A 190 -13.63 9.28 14.41
C ALA A 190 -13.90 9.51 12.91
N VAL A 191 -12.90 9.22 12.07
CA VAL A 191 -13.03 9.11 10.62
C VAL A 191 -12.57 7.72 10.21
N PHE A 192 -13.27 7.10 9.27
CA PHE A 192 -12.93 5.82 8.66
C PHE A 192 -12.61 6.00 7.19
N GLY A 193 -11.51 5.43 6.72
CA GLY A 193 -11.10 5.59 5.33
C GLY A 193 -9.83 4.82 4.97
N ASP A 194 -9.32 5.10 3.77
CA ASP A 194 -8.08 4.53 3.26
C ASP A 194 -6.90 4.86 4.17
N GLY A 195 -6.25 3.81 4.70
CA GLY A 195 -5.18 3.96 5.68
C GLY A 195 -3.97 4.72 5.13
N MET A 196 -3.62 4.52 3.86
CA MET A 196 -2.51 5.22 3.23
C MET A 196 -2.80 6.72 3.11
N ARG A 197 -3.97 7.10 2.58
CA ARG A 197 -4.38 8.51 2.47
C ARG A 197 -4.44 9.19 3.82
N LEU A 198 -5.03 8.51 4.82
CA LEU A 198 -5.09 9.02 6.19
C LEU A 198 -3.68 9.15 6.79
N GLY A 199 -2.77 8.20 6.51
CA GLY A 199 -1.38 8.26 6.94
C GLY A 199 -0.63 9.47 6.40
N PHE A 200 -0.79 9.78 5.10
CA PHE A 200 -0.21 10.98 4.51
C PHE A 200 -0.78 12.25 5.14
N TRP A 201 -2.10 12.31 5.33
CA TRP A 201 -2.71 13.47 5.99
C TRP A 201 -2.23 13.64 7.45
N LEU A 202 -2.09 12.54 8.20
CA LEU A 202 -1.56 12.58 9.58
C LEU A 202 -0.12 13.12 9.65
N ALA A 203 0.68 12.90 8.60
CA ALA A 203 2.04 13.39 8.48
C ALA A 203 2.12 14.83 7.98
N ASP A 204 1.06 15.34 7.34
CA ASP A 204 1.00 16.67 6.77
C ASP A 204 0.73 17.75 7.82
N GLU A 205 1.23 18.96 7.59
CA GLU A 205 1.01 20.12 8.47
C GLU A 205 -0.48 20.48 8.60
N GLN A 206 -1.32 20.18 7.62
CA GLN A 206 -2.77 20.42 7.66
C GLN A 206 -3.47 19.65 8.77
N SER A 207 -2.89 18.53 9.22
CA SER A 207 -3.42 17.77 10.37
C SER A 207 -3.25 18.51 11.68
N LEU A 208 -2.36 19.50 11.77
CA LEU A 208 -1.98 20.20 13.00
C LEU A 208 -1.60 19.23 14.12
N ASN A 209 -1.12 18.03 13.77
CA ASN A 209 -0.81 16.93 14.70
C ASN A 209 -1.99 16.58 15.65
N CYS A 210 -3.24 16.83 15.23
CA CYS A 210 -4.43 16.64 16.05
C CYS A 210 -4.72 15.19 16.37
N CYS A 211 -4.32 14.30 15.49
CA CYS A 211 -4.99 13.05 15.32
C CYS A 211 -4.00 11.88 15.24
N ILE A 212 -4.52 10.66 15.43
CA ILE A 212 -3.75 9.40 15.41
C ILE A 212 -4.61 8.30 14.82
N PHE A 213 -3.98 7.24 14.33
CA PHE A 213 -4.68 5.99 14.03
C PHE A 213 -5.30 5.36 15.27
N ALA A 214 -6.45 4.71 15.10
CA ALA A 214 -7.14 3.93 16.11
C ALA A 214 -7.58 2.59 15.52
N GLY A 215 -7.23 1.51 16.19
CA GLY A 215 -7.55 0.14 15.75
C GLY A 215 -7.04 -0.22 14.36
N GLY A 216 -7.36 -1.41 13.92
CA GLY A 216 -6.96 -1.96 12.63
C GLY A 216 -5.51 -2.42 12.59
N PRO A 217 -4.94 -2.65 11.39
CA PRO A 217 -5.52 -2.42 10.05
C PRO A 217 -6.67 -3.38 9.72
N TYR A 218 -7.66 -2.90 8.96
CA TYR A 218 -8.78 -3.72 8.50
C TYR A 218 -8.60 -4.05 7.02
N LEU A 219 -8.28 -5.31 6.72
CA LEU A 219 -8.16 -5.83 5.37
C LEU A 219 -9.46 -6.56 5.04
N ALA A 220 -10.17 -6.10 4.03
CA ALA A 220 -11.44 -6.66 3.57
C ALA A 220 -11.43 -6.68 2.04
N PRO A 221 -10.87 -7.74 1.41
CA PRO A 221 -10.70 -7.81 -0.04
C PRO A 221 -12.00 -7.67 -0.83
N GLU A 222 -13.12 -8.06 -0.26
CA GLU A 222 -14.45 -7.91 -0.83
C GLU A 222 -14.88 -6.46 -1.05
N TYR A 223 -14.33 -5.51 -0.26
CA TYR A 223 -14.57 -4.08 -0.40
C TYR A 223 -13.38 -3.35 -1.04
N LEU A 224 -12.16 -3.68 -0.59
CA LEU A 224 -10.95 -2.91 -0.86
C LEU A 224 -10.09 -3.50 -2.00
N GLY A 225 -10.50 -4.66 -2.55
CA GLY A 225 -9.76 -5.36 -3.59
C GLY A 225 -8.55 -6.12 -3.09
N GLN A 226 -7.81 -6.69 -4.03
CA GLN A 226 -6.68 -7.59 -3.76
C GLN A 226 -5.36 -6.86 -3.47
N GLY A 227 -5.32 -5.53 -3.58
CA GLY A 227 -4.09 -4.73 -3.47
C GLY A 227 -3.32 -4.63 -4.78
N LEU A 228 -2.04 -4.25 -4.67
CA LEU A 228 -1.14 -4.09 -5.81
C LEU A 228 -0.42 -5.41 -6.13
N ALA A 229 -0.40 -5.77 -7.41
CA ALA A 229 0.32 -6.91 -7.97
C ALA A 229 0.99 -6.51 -9.27
N ILE A 230 1.94 -7.30 -9.72
CA ILE A 230 2.63 -7.11 -11.01
C ILE A 230 1.91 -7.96 -12.05
N ALA A 231 1.45 -7.34 -13.14
CA ALA A 231 0.84 -8.06 -14.26
C ALA A 231 1.90 -8.46 -15.28
N VAL A 232 1.76 -9.66 -15.83
CA VAL A 232 2.58 -10.18 -16.93
C VAL A 232 1.67 -10.75 -18.01
N SER A 233 2.20 -11.01 -19.19
CA SER A 233 1.46 -11.74 -20.22
C SER A 233 0.90 -13.05 -19.68
N ARG A 234 -0.32 -13.38 -20.02
CA ARG A 234 -0.95 -14.66 -19.65
C ARG A 234 -0.21 -15.87 -20.25
N ASP A 235 0.47 -15.66 -21.36
CA ASP A 235 1.26 -16.70 -22.03
C ASP A 235 2.62 -16.95 -21.35
N ASN A 236 2.97 -16.12 -20.35
CA ASN A 236 4.21 -16.26 -19.59
C ASN A 236 3.96 -16.30 -18.06
N PRO A 237 3.22 -17.30 -17.56
CA PRO A 237 2.95 -17.41 -16.11
C PRO A 237 4.22 -17.68 -15.29
N GLU A 238 5.25 -18.28 -15.88
CA GLU A 238 6.53 -18.55 -15.21
C GLU A 238 7.22 -17.25 -14.76
N LEU A 239 7.03 -16.16 -15.51
CA LEU A 239 7.53 -14.86 -15.07
C LEU A 239 6.81 -14.37 -13.81
N ALA A 240 5.50 -14.60 -13.68
CA ALA A 240 4.77 -14.26 -12.45
C ALA A 240 5.32 -15.06 -11.24
N GLU A 241 5.66 -16.34 -11.41
CA GLU A 241 6.27 -17.17 -10.37
C GLU A 241 7.68 -16.68 -10.02
N ALA A 242 8.44 -16.23 -11.02
CA ALA A 242 9.76 -15.63 -10.79
C ALA A 242 9.67 -14.32 -10.01
N LEU A 243 8.68 -13.47 -10.32
CA LEU A 243 8.39 -12.25 -9.58
C LEU A 243 7.96 -12.56 -8.14
N ASP A 244 7.16 -13.62 -7.94
CA ASP A 244 6.76 -14.06 -6.60
C ASP A 244 7.96 -14.49 -5.76
N TYR A 245 8.89 -15.25 -6.35
CA TYR A 245 10.14 -15.61 -5.68
C TYR A 245 10.92 -14.35 -5.26
N ALA A 246 11.12 -13.41 -6.19
CA ALA A 246 11.86 -12.18 -5.90
C ALA A 246 11.19 -11.37 -4.79
N LEU A 247 9.87 -11.18 -4.85
CA LEU A 247 9.11 -10.46 -3.83
C LEU A 247 9.22 -11.12 -2.45
N GLN A 248 9.17 -12.46 -2.38
CA GLN A 248 9.36 -13.20 -1.13
C GLN A 248 10.78 -12.99 -0.56
N GLN A 249 11.81 -13.00 -1.42
CA GLN A 249 13.19 -12.76 -0.97
C GLN A 249 13.38 -11.32 -0.47
N ILE A 250 12.84 -10.34 -1.19
CA ILE A 250 12.85 -8.91 -0.83
C ILE A 250 12.20 -8.70 0.55
N ASP A 251 11.06 -9.35 0.80
CA ASP A 251 10.37 -9.30 2.10
C ASP A 251 11.20 -9.97 3.19
N SER A 252 11.67 -11.19 2.97
CA SER A 252 12.43 -11.97 3.96
C SER A 252 13.76 -11.34 4.37
N LYS A 253 14.38 -10.56 3.47
CA LYS A 253 15.63 -9.82 3.71
C LYS A 253 15.39 -8.43 4.33
N GLY A 254 14.14 -8.04 4.55
CA GLY A 254 13.77 -6.74 5.10
C GLY A 254 13.88 -5.56 4.12
N VAL A 255 14.23 -5.82 2.86
CA VAL A 255 14.34 -4.78 1.82
C VAL A 255 12.97 -4.14 1.56
N PHE A 256 11.89 -4.93 1.56
CA PHE A 256 10.54 -4.40 1.41
C PHE A 256 10.19 -3.40 2.52
N ALA A 257 10.52 -3.74 3.77
CA ALA A 257 10.28 -2.86 4.91
C ALA A 257 11.07 -1.55 4.79
N GLU A 258 12.33 -1.61 4.32
CA GLU A 258 13.14 -0.41 4.08
C GLU A 258 12.51 0.48 3.00
N LEU A 259 12.10 -0.10 1.87
CA LEU A 259 11.42 0.64 0.79
C LEU A 259 10.10 1.25 1.30
N TYR A 260 9.31 0.49 2.05
CA TYR A 260 8.07 0.97 2.63
C TYR A 260 8.30 2.21 3.52
N LEU A 261 9.26 2.16 4.45
CA LEU A 261 9.58 3.26 5.36
C LEU A 261 10.14 4.50 4.63
N ARG A 262 10.75 4.32 3.46
CA ARG A 262 11.26 5.42 2.64
C ARG A 262 10.15 6.24 2.01
N TYR A 263 9.05 5.58 1.58
CA TYR A 263 7.98 6.23 0.82
C TYR A 263 6.73 6.54 1.64
N PHE A 264 6.54 5.92 2.79
CA PHE A 264 5.36 6.11 3.63
C PHE A 264 5.77 6.66 5.01
N PRO A 265 5.50 7.94 5.29
CA PRO A 265 5.99 8.64 6.48
C PRO A 265 5.37 8.12 7.78
N ILE A 266 4.19 7.54 7.70
CA ILE A 266 3.50 6.89 8.82
C ILE A 266 3.02 5.53 8.33
N SER A 267 3.32 4.47 9.09
CA SER A 267 2.80 3.15 8.78
C SER A 267 1.28 3.14 8.88
N PHE A 268 0.63 2.69 7.83
CA PHE A 268 -0.83 2.50 7.79
C PHE A 268 -1.27 1.06 8.13
N TYR A 269 -0.32 0.21 8.49
CA TYR A 269 -0.56 -1.12 9.07
C TYR A 269 -0.56 -1.12 10.59
#